data_a4e4a7d907b09d67ae2a25f24272bf89
#
_entry.id   a4e4a7d907b09d67ae2a25f24272bf89
#
_cell.length_a   1.000
_cell.length_b   1.000
_cell.length_c   1.000
_cell.angle_alpha   90.00
_cell.angle_beta   90.00
_cell.angle_gamma   90.00
#
_symmetry.space_group_name_H-M   'P 1'
#
loop_
_entity.id
_entity.type
_entity.pdbx_description
1 polymer ?
#
loop_
_entity_poly.entity_id
_entity_poly.type
_entity_poly.pdbx_seq_one_letter_code
_entity_poly.pdbx_strand_id
1 'polypeptide(L)'
;MPAELSGGMRKRVGIARAIALRPRYILYDEPTTGLDPVTSAVIDRLMVRTREHLGVTGVVVTHDMRSAYTVGDRIAMLYEGRVRQVGSVAEIQQTEDPVVRQFIEGRPE
;
A
#
# COMPACT_ATOMS: atom_id res chain seq x y z
N MET A 1 -16.31 22.10 0.81
CA MET A 1 -16.28 22.04 2.30
C MET A 1 -15.42 20.88 2.74
N PRO A 2 -14.41 21.11 3.59
CA PRO A 2 -13.56 20.00 4.04
C PRO A 2 -14.35 18.86 4.69
N ALA A 3 -15.41 19.18 5.43
CA ALA A 3 -16.23 18.17 6.09
C ALA A 3 -17.01 17.30 5.11
N GLU A 4 -17.13 17.72 3.86
CA GLU A 4 -17.88 17.00 2.82
C GLU A 4 -16.97 16.22 1.89
N LEU A 5 -15.64 16.30 2.08
CA LEU A 5 -14.71 15.55 1.26
C LEU A 5 -14.85 14.06 1.55
N SER A 6 -14.88 13.25 0.49
CA SER A 6 -14.85 11.80 0.61
C SER A 6 -13.51 11.32 1.19
N GLY A 7 -13.49 10.09 1.68
CA GLY A 7 -12.25 9.48 2.14
C GLY A 7 -11.18 9.45 1.06
N GLY A 8 -11.58 9.17 -0.19
CA GLY A 8 -10.65 9.19 -1.32
C GLY A 8 -10.10 10.56 -1.60
N MET A 9 -10.94 11.60 -1.52
CA MET A 9 -10.50 12.97 -1.73
C MET A 9 -9.51 13.40 -0.64
N ARG A 10 -9.78 13.05 0.62
CA ARG A 10 -8.86 13.34 1.73
C ARG A 10 -7.52 12.65 1.54
N LYS A 11 -7.51 11.40 1.09
CA LYS A 11 -6.29 10.66 0.81
C LYS A 11 -5.50 11.33 -0.31
N ARG A 12 -6.17 11.76 -1.38
CA ARG A 12 -5.52 12.48 -2.49
C ARG A 12 -4.88 13.80 -2.03
N VAL A 13 -5.58 14.56 -1.20
CA VAL A 13 -5.05 15.82 -0.66
C VAL A 13 -3.81 15.56 0.19
N GLY A 14 -3.84 14.50 1.02
CA GLY A 14 -2.70 14.11 1.83
C GLY A 14 -1.49 13.77 0.99
N ILE A 15 -1.68 13.00 -0.08
CA ILE A 15 -0.60 12.63 -1.01
C ILE A 15 -0.07 13.88 -1.72
N ALA A 16 -0.95 14.77 -2.19
CA ALA A 16 -0.54 15.99 -2.85
C ALA A 16 0.30 16.89 -1.94
N ARG A 17 -0.07 16.99 -0.66
CA ARG A 17 0.71 17.76 0.32
C ARG A 17 2.09 17.17 0.54
N ALA A 18 2.18 15.84 0.64
CA ALA A 18 3.46 15.16 0.80
C ALA A 18 4.37 15.41 -0.39
N ILE A 19 3.82 15.34 -1.61
CA ILE A 19 4.55 15.53 -2.86
C ILE A 19 5.03 16.98 -3.01
N ALA A 20 4.25 17.95 -2.55
CA ALA A 20 4.58 19.37 -2.67
C ALA A 20 5.91 19.72 -2.02
N LEU A 21 6.36 18.96 -1.04
CA LEU A 21 7.64 19.15 -0.37
C LEU A 21 8.82 18.54 -1.13
N ARG A 22 8.56 17.86 -2.25
CA ARG A 22 9.54 17.15 -3.08
C ARG A 22 10.44 16.21 -2.27
N PRO A 23 9.86 15.28 -1.50
CA PRO A 23 10.63 14.38 -0.66
C PRO A 23 11.33 13.32 -1.50
N ARG A 24 12.36 12.68 -0.92
CA ARG A 24 12.97 11.47 -1.50
C ARG A 24 12.18 10.22 -1.13
N TYR A 25 11.52 10.24 0.04
CA TYR A 25 10.79 9.11 0.59
C TYR A 25 9.41 9.57 1.01
N ILE A 26 8.42 8.74 0.72
CA ILE A 26 7.04 8.96 1.19
C ILE A 26 6.59 7.73 1.96
N LEU A 27 6.06 7.95 3.15
CA LEU A 27 5.42 6.89 3.93
C LEU A 27 3.91 7.00 3.76
N TYR A 28 3.30 5.93 3.25
CA TYR A 28 1.85 5.82 3.14
C TYR A 28 1.38 4.85 4.23
N ASP A 29 0.58 5.34 5.16
CA ASP A 29 0.07 4.51 6.26
C ASP A 29 -1.40 4.19 6.00
N GLU A 30 -1.67 2.92 5.66
CA GLU A 30 -3.00 2.40 5.38
C GLU A 30 -3.77 3.29 4.39
N PRO A 31 -3.24 3.55 3.19
CA PRO A 31 -3.80 4.57 2.29
C PRO A 31 -5.17 4.23 1.73
N THR A 32 -5.54 2.96 1.67
CA THR A 32 -6.86 2.54 1.12
C THR A 32 -7.84 2.07 2.17
N THR A 33 -7.48 2.12 3.44
CA THR A 33 -8.37 1.69 4.53
C THR A 33 -9.64 2.54 4.55
N GLY A 34 -10.78 1.86 4.62
CA GLY A 34 -12.08 2.51 4.67
C GLY A 34 -12.61 2.98 3.33
N LEU A 35 -11.93 2.68 2.24
CA LEU A 35 -12.35 3.06 0.89
C LEU A 35 -12.98 1.86 0.16
N ASP A 36 -13.93 2.13 -0.71
CA ASP A 36 -14.50 1.13 -1.60
C ASP A 36 -13.46 0.65 -2.62
N PRO A 37 -13.68 -0.49 -3.29
CA PRO A 37 -12.70 -1.04 -4.23
C PRO A 37 -12.33 -0.10 -5.38
N VAL A 38 -13.30 0.66 -5.92
CA VAL A 38 -13.04 1.57 -7.04
C VAL A 38 -12.14 2.72 -6.58
N THR A 39 -12.48 3.34 -5.45
CA THR A 39 -11.70 4.45 -4.90
C THR A 39 -10.32 3.99 -4.48
N SER A 40 -10.21 2.79 -3.90
CA SER A 40 -8.92 2.19 -3.54
C SER A 40 -8.03 2.02 -4.77
N ALA A 41 -8.60 1.56 -5.89
CA ALA A 41 -7.85 1.42 -7.14
C ALA A 41 -7.34 2.77 -7.66
N VAL A 42 -8.11 3.83 -7.48
CA VAL A 42 -7.68 5.19 -7.87
C VAL A 42 -6.49 5.63 -7.03
N ILE A 43 -6.53 5.39 -5.71
CA ILE A 43 -5.43 5.74 -4.81
C ILE A 43 -4.18 4.90 -5.15
N ASP A 44 -4.34 3.61 -5.40
CA ASP A 44 -3.23 2.74 -5.81
C ASP A 44 -2.55 3.28 -7.08
N ARG A 45 -3.35 3.66 -8.06
CA ARG A 45 -2.85 4.21 -9.32
C ARG A 45 -2.10 5.52 -9.10
N LEU A 46 -2.59 6.37 -8.19
CA LEU A 46 -1.93 7.62 -7.85
C LEU A 46 -0.56 7.37 -7.22
N MET A 47 -0.45 6.38 -6.34
CA MET A 47 0.84 6.01 -5.74
C MET A 47 1.83 5.50 -6.79
N VAL A 48 1.37 4.67 -7.71
CA VAL A 48 2.21 4.16 -8.81
C VAL A 48 2.69 5.30 -9.71
N ARG A 49 1.79 6.21 -10.09
CA ARG A 49 2.14 7.36 -10.92
C ARG A 49 3.14 8.28 -10.23
N THR A 50 2.97 8.51 -8.94
CA THR A 50 3.90 9.32 -8.16
C THR A 50 5.31 8.75 -8.22
N ARG A 51 5.44 7.43 -8.04
CA ARG A 51 6.72 6.75 -8.15
C ARG A 51 7.32 6.90 -9.56
N GLU A 52 6.52 6.66 -10.59
CA GLU A 52 6.99 6.68 -11.97
C GLU A 52 7.41 8.07 -12.45
N HIS A 53 6.65 9.09 -12.07
CA HIS A 53 6.89 10.45 -12.56
C HIS A 53 7.88 11.24 -11.73
N LEU A 54 7.94 10.99 -10.43
CA LEU A 54 8.78 11.76 -9.51
C LEU A 54 10.01 11.01 -9.00
N GLY A 55 10.07 9.70 -9.23
CA GLY A 55 11.19 8.89 -8.78
C GLY A 55 11.32 8.78 -7.27
N VAL A 56 10.24 9.05 -6.53
CA VAL A 56 10.26 8.92 -5.07
C VAL A 56 10.24 7.46 -4.66
N THR A 57 10.88 7.15 -3.54
CA THR A 57 10.77 5.84 -2.91
C THR A 57 9.61 5.87 -1.93
N GLY A 58 8.66 4.97 -2.11
CA GLY A 58 7.51 4.86 -1.24
C GLY A 58 7.62 3.66 -0.31
N VAL A 59 7.20 3.84 0.93
CA VAL A 59 6.97 2.74 1.86
C VAL A 59 5.48 2.75 2.17
N VAL A 60 4.81 1.65 1.85
CA VAL A 60 3.37 1.53 2.04
C VAL A 60 3.11 0.51 3.14
N VAL A 61 2.46 0.94 4.22
CA VAL A 61 2.02 0.06 5.28
C VAL A 61 0.55 -0.24 5.04
N THR A 62 0.23 -1.51 4.80
CA THR A 62 -1.14 -1.91 4.51
C THR A 62 -1.37 -3.38 4.84
N HIS A 63 -2.61 -3.73 5.17
CA HIS A 63 -3.04 -5.12 5.27
C HIS A 63 -3.84 -5.55 4.02
N ASP A 64 -4.03 -4.64 3.08
CA ASP A 64 -4.75 -4.91 1.84
C ASP A 64 -3.78 -5.49 0.82
N MET A 65 -3.83 -6.81 0.64
CA MET A 65 -2.91 -7.51 -0.25
C MET A 65 -3.11 -7.12 -1.71
N ARG A 66 -4.33 -6.75 -2.11
CA ARG A 66 -4.58 -6.29 -3.48
C ARG A 66 -3.80 -5.02 -3.78
N SER A 67 -3.86 -4.04 -2.87
CA SER A 67 -3.06 -2.82 -2.99
C SER A 67 -1.57 -3.13 -2.97
N ALA A 68 -1.12 -3.98 -2.06
CA ALA A 68 0.28 -4.36 -1.97
C ALA A 68 0.80 -4.95 -3.27
N TYR A 69 0.03 -5.83 -3.90
CA TYR A 69 0.43 -6.44 -5.17
C TYR A 69 0.44 -5.43 -6.33
N THR A 70 -0.47 -4.47 -6.30
CA THR A 70 -0.58 -3.45 -7.36
C THR A 70 0.54 -2.42 -7.26
N VAL A 71 0.84 -1.97 -6.05
CA VAL A 71 1.72 -0.82 -5.81
C VAL A 71 3.16 -1.26 -5.54
N GLY A 72 3.36 -2.40 -4.88
CA GLY A 72 4.67 -2.79 -4.40
C GLY A 72 5.59 -3.35 -5.46
N ASP A 73 6.86 -3.04 -5.35
CA ASP A 73 7.94 -3.73 -6.07
C ASP A 73 8.44 -4.89 -5.22
N ARG A 74 8.57 -4.64 -3.92
CA ARG A 74 8.96 -5.63 -2.92
C ARG A 74 8.00 -5.54 -1.75
N ILE A 75 7.75 -6.69 -1.14
CA ILE A 75 6.83 -6.81 -0.01
C ILE A 75 7.56 -7.40 1.17
N ALA A 76 7.43 -6.78 2.33
CA ALA A 76 7.90 -7.32 3.59
C ALA A 76 6.68 -7.72 4.42
N MET A 77 6.60 -9.01 4.76
CA MET A 77 5.52 -9.54 5.58
C MET A 77 5.94 -9.51 7.04
N LEU A 78 5.18 -8.79 7.85
CA LEU A 78 5.44 -8.66 9.29
C LEU A 78 4.57 -9.62 10.06
N TYR A 79 5.16 -10.25 11.08
CA TYR A 79 4.47 -11.15 11.97
C TYR A 79 5.12 -11.10 13.35
N GLU A 80 4.29 -10.85 14.36
CA GLU A 80 4.74 -10.77 15.75
C GLU A 80 5.95 -9.84 15.95
N GLY A 81 5.88 -8.65 15.33
CA GLY A 81 6.90 -7.63 15.47
C GLY A 81 8.18 -7.88 14.71
N ARG A 82 8.21 -8.86 13.83
CA ARG A 82 9.39 -9.21 13.04
C ARG A 82 9.06 -9.31 11.57
N VAL A 83 10.08 -9.12 10.73
CA VAL A 83 9.96 -9.39 9.30
C VAL A 83 10.00 -10.90 9.10
N ARG A 84 8.88 -11.47 8.64
CA ARG A 84 8.73 -12.91 8.41
C ARG A 84 9.27 -13.34 7.06
N GLN A 85 9.01 -12.54 6.04
CA GLN A 85 9.45 -12.81 4.68
C GLN A 85 9.56 -11.51 3.91
N VAL A 86 10.54 -11.40 3.04
CA VAL A 86 10.71 -10.27 2.11
C VAL A 86 10.93 -10.85 0.72
N GLY A 87 10.29 -10.28 -0.27
CA GLY A 87 10.49 -10.72 -1.64
C GLY A 87 9.72 -9.86 -2.63
N SER A 88 9.83 -10.21 -3.89
CA SER A 88 9.01 -9.63 -4.95
C SER A 88 7.55 -10.01 -4.75
N VAL A 89 6.66 -9.35 -5.49
CA VAL A 89 5.24 -9.72 -5.48
C VAL A 89 5.07 -11.21 -5.81
N ALA A 90 5.73 -11.68 -6.86
CA ALA A 90 5.64 -13.09 -7.27
C ALA A 90 6.14 -14.04 -6.19
N GLU A 91 7.25 -13.71 -5.54
CA GLU A 91 7.80 -14.53 -4.46
C GLU A 91 6.84 -14.64 -3.28
N ILE A 92 6.20 -13.53 -2.92
CA ILE A 92 5.23 -13.54 -1.82
C ILE A 92 3.98 -14.34 -2.20
N GLN A 93 3.49 -14.17 -3.44
CA GLN A 93 2.31 -14.92 -3.91
C GLN A 93 2.55 -16.42 -3.97
N GLN A 94 3.79 -16.83 -4.19
CA GLN A 94 4.18 -18.24 -4.31
C GLN A 94 4.76 -18.81 -3.01
N THR A 95 4.63 -18.09 -1.90
CA THR A 95 5.24 -18.50 -0.63
C THR A 95 4.78 -19.88 -0.17
N GLU A 96 5.69 -20.63 0.42
CA GLU A 96 5.40 -21.89 1.10
C GLU A 96 5.30 -21.71 2.62
N ASP A 97 5.59 -20.52 3.13
CA ASP A 97 5.49 -20.23 4.56
C ASP A 97 4.01 -20.28 4.98
N PRO A 98 3.65 -21.18 5.92
CA PRO A 98 2.23 -21.33 6.29
C PRO A 98 1.62 -20.10 6.93
N VAL A 99 2.41 -19.30 7.65
CA VAL A 99 1.92 -18.07 8.28
C VAL A 99 1.61 -17.02 7.21
N VAL A 100 2.52 -16.82 6.27
CA VAL A 100 2.32 -15.88 5.17
C VAL A 100 1.17 -16.34 4.28
N ARG A 101 1.11 -17.64 3.99
CA ARG A 101 0.03 -18.24 3.18
C ARG A 101 -1.33 -18.00 3.81
N GLN A 102 -1.45 -18.23 5.10
CA GLN A 102 -2.68 -17.98 5.85
C GLN A 102 -3.12 -16.52 5.73
N PHE A 103 -2.18 -15.59 5.87
CA PHE A 103 -2.48 -14.16 5.80
C PHE A 103 -2.99 -13.77 4.41
N ILE A 104 -2.26 -14.15 3.35
CA ILE A 104 -2.63 -13.74 2.00
C ILE A 104 -3.91 -14.41 1.49
N GLU A 105 -4.24 -15.59 2.00
CA GLU A 105 -5.48 -16.29 1.66
C GLU A 105 -6.66 -15.82 2.52
N GLY A 106 -6.43 -15.04 3.55
CA GLY A 106 -7.48 -14.57 4.43
C GLY A 106 -8.12 -15.65 5.26
N ARG A 107 -7.39 -16.75 5.54
CA ARG A 107 -7.91 -17.87 6.33
C ARG A 107 -7.75 -17.56 7.82
N PRO A 108 -8.75 -17.89 8.66
CA PRO A 108 -8.63 -17.71 10.10
C PRO A 108 -7.63 -18.67 10.74
N GLU A 109 -7.28 -19.74 10.04
CA GLU A 109 -6.33 -20.75 10.51
C GLU A 109 -5.45 -21.29 9.41
#